data_2de856727f85ebfd685e1ff1dcc39b8b
#
_entry.id   2de856727f85ebfd685e1ff1dcc39b8b
#
_cell.length_a   1.000
_cell.length_b   1.000
_cell.length_c   1.000
_cell.angle_alpha   90.00
_cell.angle_beta   90.00
_cell.angle_gamma   90.00
#
_symmetry.space_group_name_H-M   'P 1'
#
loop_
_entity.id
_entity.type
_entity.pdbx_description
1 polymer ?
#
loop_
_entity_poly.entity_id
_entity_poly.type
_entity_poly.pdbx_seq_one_letter_code
_entity_poly.pdbx_strand_id
1 'polypeptide(L)'
;KELKTVLEVVEELGAEPLLGVRVKLTNQISGNWSESSGDRSTFGMHTDQLVDVLDRLKKAKLLHCLKFQHSHLGSQIPDINDVRRSVGEACRYFTELTREGAPLTHLDLGGGLGIDYTGEKTTSDNSINYSVDEYSANVVETVAYAMDEAKLPHPVLVTESGRAVVATSSMLIFNV
;
A
#
# COMPACT_ATOMS: atom_id res chain seq x y z
N LYS A 1 16.08 -7.12 -10.40
CA LYS A 1 17.09 -8.05 -9.82
C LYS A 1 16.40 -9.10 -8.95
N GLU A 2 15.61 -8.70 -7.97
CA GLU A 2 14.98 -9.56 -6.96
C GLU A 2 14.11 -10.67 -7.60
N LEU A 3 13.21 -10.34 -8.52
CA LEU A 3 12.40 -11.34 -9.22
C LEU A 3 13.26 -12.42 -9.89
N LYS A 4 14.42 -12.07 -10.49
CA LYS A 4 15.31 -13.05 -11.11
C LYS A 4 15.79 -14.06 -10.08
N THR A 5 16.26 -13.58 -8.94
CA THR A 5 16.71 -14.45 -7.84
C THR A 5 15.59 -15.35 -7.30
N VAL A 6 14.38 -14.78 -7.15
CA VAL A 6 13.20 -15.57 -6.75
C VAL A 6 12.92 -16.70 -7.74
N LEU A 7 12.92 -16.42 -9.04
CA LEU A 7 12.67 -17.43 -10.08
C LEU A 7 13.75 -18.52 -10.09
N GLU A 8 15.02 -18.17 -9.91
CA GLU A 8 16.13 -19.11 -9.81
C GLU A 8 15.96 -20.06 -8.61
N VAL A 9 15.62 -19.52 -7.43
CA VAL A 9 15.39 -20.32 -6.21
C VAL A 9 14.15 -21.22 -6.35
N VAL A 10 13.08 -20.70 -6.95
CA VAL A 10 11.85 -21.48 -7.21
C VAL A 10 12.13 -22.67 -8.10
N GLU A 11 12.91 -22.47 -9.16
CA GLU A 11 13.33 -23.55 -10.07
C GLU A 11 14.21 -24.59 -9.35
N GLU A 12 15.18 -24.13 -8.55
CA GLU A 12 16.07 -24.99 -7.78
C GLU A 12 15.32 -25.86 -6.75
N LEU A 13 14.35 -25.26 -6.05
CA LEU A 13 13.59 -25.95 -5.01
C LEU A 13 12.39 -26.73 -5.54
N GLY A 14 11.97 -26.51 -6.78
CA GLY A 14 10.75 -27.11 -7.34
C GLY A 14 9.48 -26.71 -6.57
N ALA A 15 9.44 -25.50 -5.98
CA ALA A 15 8.37 -25.04 -5.14
C ALA A 15 7.53 -23.97 -5.85
N GLU A 16 6.24 -23.89 -5.51
CA GLU A 16 5.39 -22.76 -5.93
C GLU A 16 5.49 -21.62 -4.90
N PRO A 17 5.93 -20.40 -5.32
CA PRO A 17 6.04 -19.28 -4.41
C PRO A 17 4.69 -18.59 -4.20
N LEU A 18 4.53 -17.92 -3.06
CA LEU A 18 3.50 -16.89 -2.88
C LEU A 18 4.15 -15.52 -3.14
N LEU A 19 3.72 -14.86 -4.21
CA LEU A 19 4.35 -13.63 -4.68
C LEU A 19 3.49 -12.40 -4.41
N GLY A 20 4.17 -11.31 -4.11
CA GLY A 20 3.62 -9.97 -4.04
C GLY A 20 4.44 -8.96 -4.83
N VAL A 21 3.78 -7.88 -5.27
CA VAL A 21 4.43 -6.73 -5.89
C VAL A 21 4.22 -5.49 -5.05
N ARG A 22 5.28 -4.71 -4.83
CA ARG A 22 5.17 -3.39 -4.22
C ARG A 22 5.06 -2.33 -5.31
N VAL A 23 3.90 -1.68 -5.35
CA VAL A 23 3.59 -0.61 -6.32
C VAL A 23 4.02 0.74 -5.76
N LYS A 24 4.61 1.56 -6.59
CA LYS A 24 4.89 2.95 -6.29
C LYS A 24 3.66 3.79 -6.63
N LEU A 25 3.09 4.46 -5.63
CA LEU A 25 2.04 5.45 -5.84
C LEU A 25 2.64 6.77 -6.29
N THR A 26 1.94 7.49 -7.15
CA THR A 26 2.35 8.80 -7.67
C THR A 26 1.78 9.95 -6.85
N ASN A 27 0.71 9.72 -6.11
CA ASN A 27 0.11 10.71 -5.23
C ASN A 27 1.13 11.19 -4.19
N GLN A 28 1.27 12.51 -4.10
CA GLN A 28 2.01 13.15 -3.02
C GLN A 28 1.06 13.34 -1.83
N ILE A 29 1.53 12.94 -0.66
CA ILE A 29 0.85 13.19 0.61
C ILE A 29 1.41 14.46 1.24
N SER A 30 0.58 15.14 2.04
CA SER A 30 1.01 16.23 2.91
C SER A 30 1.76 15.70 4.13
N GLY A 31 2.51 16.58 4.81
CA GLY A 31 3.21 16.28 6.07
C GLY A 31 4.71 16.07 5.94
N ASN A 32 5.38 15.90 7.08
CA ASN A 32 6.85 15.80 7.22
C ASN A 32 7.50 14.66 6.43
N TRP A 33 6.75 13.63 6.07
CA TRP A 33 7.24 12.43 5.39
C TRP A 33 6.80 12.36 3.92
N SER A 34 6.44 13.51 3.33
CA SER A 34 6.01 13.61 1.92
C SER A 34 7.02 13.03 0.92
N GLU A 35 8.33 13.09 1.22
CA GLU A 35 9.39 12.52 0.38
C GLU A 35 9.42 10.98 0.38
N SER A 36 8.76 10.32 1.33
CA SER A 36 8.67 8.85 1.38
C SER A 36 7.59 8.27 0.44
N SER A 37 6.78 9.13 -0.16
CA SER A 37 5.70 8.79 -1.09
C SER A 37 5.88 9.49 -2.44
N GLY A 38 5.05 9.15 -3.43
CA GLY A 38 5.09 9.74 -4.76
C GLY A 38 6.26 9.23 -5.63
N ASP A 39 6.43 9.84 -6.80
CA ASP A 39 7.41 9.43 -7.81
C ASP A 39 8.87 9.42 -7.33
N ARG A 40 9.19 10.23 -6.34
CA ARG A 40 10.53 10.32 -5.76
C ARG A 40 10.84 9.25 -4.74
N SER A 41 9.85 8.45 -4.32
CA SER A 41 10.08 7.34 -3.40
C SER A 41 11.13 6.38 -3.94
N THR A 42 12.05 5.95 -3.09
CA THR A 42 13.08 4.96 -3.44
C THR A 42 12.48 3.57 -3.63
N PHE A 43 11.33 3.29 -3.02
CA PHE A 43 10.72 1.97 -2.96
C PHE A 43 9.49 1.84 -3.86
N GLY A 44 9.23 0.60 -4.27
CA GLY A 44 8.13 0.26 -5.14
C GLY A 44 8.51 0.31 -6.62
N MET A 45 7.69 -0.33 -7.43
CA MET A 45 7.86 -0.45 -8.87
C MET A 45 6.98 0.55 -9.60
N HIS A 46 7.54 1.19 -10.63
CA HIS A 46 6.77 1.94 -11.61
C HIS A 46 6.03 1.01 -12.58
N THR A 47 5.10 1.56 -13.34
CA THR A 47 4.23 0.81 -14.25
C THR A 47 5.01 -0.04 -15.26
N ASP A 48 6.08 0.48 -15.85
CA ASP A 48 6.94 -0.24 -16.80
C ASP A 48 7.59 -1.48 -16.16
N GLN A 49 8.02 -1.35 -14.91
CA GLN A 49 8.59 -2.46 -14.16
C GLN A 49 7.54 -3.51 -13.79
N LEU A 50 6.31 -3.09 -13.49
CA LEU A 50 5.19 -4.01 -13.23
C LEU A 50 4.85 -4.81 -14.47
N VAL A 51 4.83 -4.19 -15.65
CA VAL A 51 4.63 -4.88 -16.95
C VAL A 51 5.73 -5.91 -17.17
N ASP A 52 7.02 -5.57 -16.96
CA ASP A 52 8.14 -6.52 -17.07
C ASP A 52 7.97 -7.70 -16.09
N VAL A 53 7.51 -7.45 -14.87
CA VAL A 53 7.23 -8.52 -13.88
C VAL A 53 6.14 -9.46 -14.38
N LEU A 54 5.01 -8.92 -14.85
CA LEU A 54 3.92 -9.73 -15.40
C LEU A 54 4.38 -10.60 -16.57
N ASP A 55 5.13 -10.02 -17.51
CA ASP A 55 5.64 -10.74 -18.68
C ASP A 55 6.60 -11.88 -18.28
N ARG A 56 7.47 -11.62 -17.31
CA ARG A 56 8.37 -12.67 -16.80
C ARG A 56 7.62 -13.78 -16.08
N LEU A 57 6.63 -13.45 -15.25
CA LEU A 57 5.80 -14.43 -14.57
C LEU A 57 4.95 -15.24 -15.57
N LYS A 58 4.40 -14.60 -16.62
CA LYS A 58 3.71 -15.29 -17.72
C LYS A 58 4.62 -16.28 -18.41
N LYS A 59 5.87 -15.87 -18.77
CA LYS A 59 6.88 -16.73 -19.39
C LYS A 59 7.30 -17.90 -18.52
N ALA A 60 7.44 -17.65 -17.21
CA ALA A 60 7.78 -18.70 -16.24
C ALA A 60 6.58 -19.58 -15.86
N LYS A 61 5.37 -19.31 -16.35
CA LYS A 61 4.11 -19.98 -15.97
C LYS A 61 3.78 -19.86 -14.47
N LEU A 62 4.23 -18.78 -13.83
CA LEU A 62 4.07 -18.51 -12.39
C LEU A 62 3.17 -17.30 -12.10
N LEU A 63 2.44 -16.79 -13.12
CA LEU A 63 1.54 -15.65 -12.89
C LEU A 63 0.45 -15.96 -11.85
N HIS A 64 0.01 -17.20 -11.79
CA HIS A 64 -0.97 -17.66 -10.81
C HIS A 64 -0.49 -17.57 -9.35
N CYS A 65 0.83 -17.44 -9.14
CA CYS A 65 1.44 -17.25 -7.83
C CYS A 65 1.39 -15.79 -7.34
N LEU A 66 1.10 -14.82 -8.22
CA LEU A 66 1.00 -13.41 -7.86
C LEU A 66 -0.34 -13.13 -7.19
N LYS A 67 -0.36 -13.06 -5.85
CA LYS A 67 -1.57 -12.95 -5.03
C LYS A 67 -1.69 -11.64 -4.28
N PHE A 68 -0.61 -10.89 -4.17
CA PHE A 68 -0.51 -9.80 -3.22
C PHE A 68 -0.03 -8.51 -3.91
N GLN A 69 -0.77 -7.43 -3.71
CA GLN A 69 -0.29 -6.10 -4.05
C GLN A 69 -0.05 -5.32 -2.77
N HIS A 70 1.15 -4.80 -2.62
CA HIS A 70 1.50 -3.87 -1.55
C HIS A 70 1.74 -2.47 -2.11
N SER A 71 1.28 -1.47 -1.38
CA SER A 71 1.66 -0.07 -1.56
C SER A 71 1.81 0.59 -0.20
N HIS A 72 2.79 1.46 -0.04
CA HIS A 72 2.94 2.20 1.20
C HIS A 72 2.34 3.59 1.01
N LEU A 73 1.22 3.87 1.69
CA LEU A 73 0.53 5.14 1.53
C LEU A 73 1.36 6.32 2.05
N GLY A 74 2.09 6.11 3.14
CA GLY A 74 2.93 7.12 3.76
C GLY A 74 3.16 6.87 5.24
N SER A 75 3.57 7.91 5.98
CA SER A 75 3.76 7.88 7.42
C SER A 75 3.17 9.14 8.03
N GLN A 76 2.41 9.01 9.12
CA GLN A 76 1.77 10.13 9.81
C GLN A 76 1.01 11.02 8.81
N ILE A 77 0.05 10.44 8.07
CA ILE A 77 -0.72 11.19 7.08
C ILE A 77 -1.74 12.07 7.81
N PRO A 78 -1.64 13.40 7.73
CA PRO A 78 -2.48 14.27 8.54
C PRO A 78 -3.89 14.48 7.99
N ASP A 79 -4.08 14.28 6.67
CA ASP A 79 -5.34 14.54 5.98
C ASP A 79 -5.99 13.25 5.44
N ILE A 80 -7.23 13.01 5.85
CA ILE A 80 -8.03 11.87 5.36
C ILE A 80 -8.21 11.87 3.84
N ASN A 81 -8.21 13.03 3.19
CA ASN A 81 -8.32 13.11 1.73
C ASN A 81 -7.07 12.55 1.04
N ASP A 82 -5.89 12.67 1.65
CA ASP A 82 -4.66 12.07 1.13
C ASP A 82 -4.72 10.54 1.23
N VAL A 83 -5.24 10.03 2.34
CA VAL A 83 -5.50 8.58 2.50
C VAL A 83 -6.43 8.10 1.39
N ARG A 84 -7.58 8.77 1.21
CA ARG A 84 -8.58 8.39 0.21
C ARG A 84 -8.03 8.39 -1.22
N ARG A 85 -7.27 9.43 -1.59
CA ARG A 85 -6.64 9.51 -2.92
C ARG A 85 -5.63 8.40 -3.15
N SER A 86 -4.79 8.11 -2.16
CA SER A 86 -3.77 7.07 -2.25
C SER A 86 -4.38 5.67 -2.32
N VAL A 87 -5.43 5.40 -1.53
CA VAL A 87 -6.20 4.15 -1.61
C VAL A 87 -6.84 3.99 -3.00
N GLY A 88 -7.45 5.06 -3.53
CA GLY A 88 -8.03 5.04 -4.87
C GLY A 88 -6.99 4.75 -5.97
N GLU A 89 -5.77 5.27 -5.83
CA GLU A 89 -4.68 4.96 -6.75
C GLU A 89 -4.23 3.50 -6.62
N ALA A 90 -4.08 2.98 -5.39
CA ALA A 90 -3.75 1.58 -5.15
C ALA A 90 -4.79 0.63 -5.76
N CYS A 91 -6.09 0.97 -5.67
CA CYS A 91 -7.17 0.22 -6.31
C CYS A 91 -7.06 0.21 -7.84
N ARG A 92 -6.66 1.31 -8.47
CA ARG A 92 -6.45 1.33 -9.93
C ARG A 92 -5.37 0.33 -10.35
N TYR A 93 -4.24 0.30 -9.65
CA TYR A 93 -3.21 -0.71 -9.92
C TYR A 93 -3.73 -2.13 -9.71
N PHE A 94 -4.46 -2.37 -8.62
CA PHE A 94 -5.03 -3.68 -8.32
C PHE A 94 -5.98 -4.16 -9.44
N THR A 95 -6.86 -3.29 -9.90
CA THR A 95 -7.80 -3.62 -10.97
C THR A 95 -7.10 -3.88 -12.30
N GLU A 96 -6.10 -3.07 -12.67
CA GLU A 96 -5.37 -3.26 -13.92
C GLU A 96 -4.49 -4.52 -13.89
N LEU A 97 -3.77 -4.78 -12.79
CA LEU A 97 -2.99 -6.02 -12.64
C LEU A 97 -3.89 -7.26 -12.71
N THR A 98 -5.10 -7.19 -12.12
CA THR A 98 -6.07 -8.29 -12.20
C THR A 98 -6.59 -8.48 -13.63
N ARG A 99 -6.87 -7.40 -14.36
CA ARG A 99 -7.26 -7.45 -15.78
C ARG A 99 -6.17 -8.04 -16.67
N GLU A 100 -4.92 -7.80 -16.34
CA GLU A 100 -3.76 -8.42 -17.01
C GLU A 100 -3.56 -9.91 -16.67
N GLY A 101 -4.45 -10.47 -15.86
CA GLY A 101 -4.50 -11.89 -15.52
C GLY A 101 -3.81 -12.27 -14.22
N ALA A 102 -3.32 -11.32 -13.41
CA ALA A 102 -2.81 -11.62 -12.08
C ALA A 102 -3.97 -11.95 -11.13
N PRO A 103 -4.03 -13.14 -10.53
CA PRO A 103 -5.14 -13.53 -9.66
C PRO A 103 -4.93 -12.96 -8.24
N LEU A 104 -4.88 -11.65 -8.13
CA LEU A 104 -4.69 -10.93 -6.87
C LEU A 104 -5.85 -11.20 -5.91
N THR A 105 -5.52 -11.42 -4.65
CA THR A 105 -6.48 -11.68 -3.57
C THR A 105 -6.29 -10.78 -2.36
N HIS A 106 -5.15 -10.14 -2.22
CA HIS A 106 -4.80 -9.29 -1.09
C HIS A 106 -4.33 -7.92 -1.55
N LEU A 107 -4.87 -6.89 -0.94
CA LEU A 107 -4.45 -5.50 -1.12
C LEU A 107 -3.92 -4.98 0.21
N ASP A 108 -2.60 -4.80 0.28
CA ASP A 108 -1.93 -4.21 1.42
C ASP A 108 -1.65 -2.72 1.15
N LEU A 109 -2.24 -1.89 1.96
CA LEU A 109 -2.14 -0.44 1.88
C LEU A 109 -0.94 0.11 2.68
N GLY A 110 -0.19 -0.79 3.34
CA GLY A 110 0.95 -0.40 4.15
C GLY A 110 0.56 0.42 5.37
N GLY A 111 1.45 1.32 5.77
CA GLY A 111 1.22 2.26 6.86
C GLY A 111 0.57 3.56 6.39
N GLY A 112 0.52 4.51 7.32
CA GLY A 112 0.03 5.86 7.05
C GLY A 112 -0.94 6.38 8.09
N LEU A 113 -1.66 5.51 8.79
CA LEU A 113 -2.54 5.91 9.89
C LEU A 113 -1.74 6.73 10.91
N GLY A 114 -2.12 8.01 11.07
CA GLY A 114 -1.45 8.97 11.91
C GLY A 114 -1.99 8.98 13.34
N ILE A 115 -1.30 9.75 14.19
CA ILE A 115 -1.67 10.04 15.57
C ILE A 115 -1.81 11.55 15.75
N ASP A 116 -2.81 11.96 16.49
CA ASP A 116 -2.96 13.35 16.93
C ASP A 116 -2.13 13.58 18.22
N TYR A 117 -0.85 13.94 18.04
CA TYR A 117 0.04 14.17 19.16
C TYR A 117 -0.26 15.48 19.91
N THR A 118 -0.87 16.46 19.25
CA THR A 118 -1.16 17.78 19.81
C THR A 118 -2.58 17.92 20.33
N GLY A 119 -3.49 17.03 19.94
CA GLY A 119 -4.91 17.12 20.29
C GLY A 119 -5.68 18.16 19.47
N GLU A 120 -5.06 18.75 18.44
CA GLU A 120 -5.63 19.86 17.66
C GLU A 120 -6.68 19.41 16.64
N LYS A 121 -6.63 18.14 16.22
CA LYS A 121 -7.48 17.58 15.16
C LYS A 121 -7.42 18.38 13.85
N THR A 122 -6.20 18.68 13.42
CA THR A 122 -5.91 19.46 12.23
C THR A 122 -5.06 18.68 11.24
N THR A 123 -4.77 19.28 10.08
CA THR A 123 -3.85 18.74 9.08
C THR A 123 -2.39 19.12 9.33
N SER A 124 -2.04 19.56 10.55
CA SER A 124 -0.65 19.83 10.91
C SER A 124 0.16 18.52 11.00
N ASP A 125 1.49 18.62 10.84
CA ASP A 125 2.39 17.48 10.79
C ASP A 125 2.34 16.57 12.03
N ASN A 126 1.96 17.13 13.19
CA ASN A 126 1.87 16.42 14.46
C ASN A 126 0.41 16.12 14.88
N SER A 127 -0.52 16.26 13.96
CA SER A 127 -1.94 16.02 14.19
C SER A 127 -2.54 15.21 13.05
N ILE A 128 -3.82 14.86 13.16
CA ILE A 128 -4.65 14.28 12.11
C ILE A 128 -6.06 14.88 12.18
N ASN A 129 -6.71 15.05 11.04
CA ASN A 129 -8.06 15.58 10.96
C ASN A 129 -9.17 14.51 10.96
N TYR A 130 -8.83 13.27 11.33
CA TYR A 130 -9.75 12.12 11.28
C TYR A 130 -9.57 11.20 12.49
N SER A 131 -10.56 10.37 12.73
CA SER A 131 -10.52 9.26 13.71
C SER A 131 -10.13 7.95 13.04
N VAL A 132 -9.87 6.91 13.85
CA VAL A 132 -9.63 5.53 13.35
C VAL A 132 -10.87 5.01 12.63
N ASP A 133 -12.06 5.32 13.11
CA ASP A 133 -13.31 4.91 12.49
C ASP A 133 -13.49 5.57 11.11
N GLU A 134 -13.21 6.87 11.00
CA GLU A 134 -13.24 7.58 9.73
C GLU A 134 -12.16 7.07 8.75
N TYR A 135 -10.96 6.75 9.24
CA TYR A 135 -9.92 6.11 8.43
C TYR A 135 -10.43 4.76 7.87
N SER A 136 -10.95 3.90 8.75
CA SER A 136 -11.41 2.58 8.39
C SER A 136 -12.58 2.63 7.39
N ALA A 137 -13.55 3.52 7.63
CA ALA A 137 -14.67 3.72 6.73
C ALA A 137 -14.21 4.19 5.34
N ASN A 138 -13.33 5.21 5.27
CA ASN A 138 -12.82 5.72 4.01
C ASN A 138 -12.03 4.67 3.22
N VAL A 139 -11.22 3.86 3.89
CA VAL A 139 -10.46 2.77 3.25
C VAL A 139 -11.43 1.74 2.67
N VAL A 140 -12.35 1.21 3.49
CA VAL A 140 -13.27 0.15 3.07
C VAL A 140 -14.21 0.62 1.97
N GLU A 141 -14.81 1.81 2.11
CA GLU A 141 -15.73 2.37 1.11
C GLU A 141 -15.01 2.64 -0.22
N THR A 142 -13.79 3.16 -0.19
CA THR A 142 -13.02 3.43 -1.42
C THR A 142 -12.69 2.14 -2.16
N VAL A 143 -12.28 1.09 -1.43
CA VAL A 143 -11.96 -0.20 -2.03
C VAL A 143 -13.22 -0.89 -2.54
N ALA A 144 -14.30 -0.93 -1.74
CA ALA A 144 -15.56 -1.52 -2.14
C ALA A 144 -16.08 -0.88 -3.44
N TYR A 145 -16.14 0.45 -3.47
CA TYR A 145 -16.56 1.18 -4.66
C TYR A 145 -15.71 0.84 -5.91
N ALA A 146 -14.38 0.82 -5.76
CA ALA A 146 -13.49 0.53 -6.87
C ALA A 146 -13.65 -0.91 -7.40
N MET A 147 -13.84 -1.88 -6.50
CA MET A 147 -14.04 -3.29 -6.89
C MET A 147 -15.41 -3.51 -7.53
N ASP A 148 -16.46 -2.90 -7.01
CA ASP A 148 -17.81 -2.98 -7.57
C ASP A 148 -17.86 -2.38 -8.99
N GLU A 149 -17.29 -1.19 -9.20
CA GLU A 149 -17.18 -0.56 -10.52
C GLU A 149 -16.37 -1.43 -11.51
N ALA A 150 -15.31 -2.06 -11.04
CA ALA A 150 -14.48 -2.95 -11.86
C ALA A 150 -15.11 -4.33 -12.07
N LYS A 151 -16.19 -4.68 -11.35
CA LYS A 151 -16.84 -6.01 -11.29
C LYS A 151 -15.85 -7.11 -10.89
N LEU A 152 -15.00 -6.82 -9.92
CA LEU A 152 -14.02 -7.73 -9.37
C LEU A 152 -14.40 -8.15 -7.95
N PRO A 153 -13.97 -9.33 -7.49
CA PRO A 153 -14.10 -9.73 -6.10
C PRO A 153 -13.38 -8.74 -5.18
N HIS A 154 -13.96 -8.49 -4.00
CA HIS A 154 -13.31 -7.67 -2.98
C HIS A 154 -12.08 -8.39 -2.43
N PRO A 155 -10.91 -7.72 -2.35
CA PRO A 155 -9.71 -8.33 -1.79
C PRO A 155 -9.77 -8.40 -0.25
N VAL A 156 -8.92 -9.24 0.31
CA VAL A 156 -8.55 -9.12 1.72
C VAL A 156 -7.71 -7.85 1.87
N LEU A 157 -8.15 -6.94 2.76
CA LEU A 157 -7.41 -5.72 3.08
C LEU A 157 -6.39 -5.98 4.18
N VAL A 158 -5.19 -5.47 3.97
CA VAL A 158 -4.11 -5.50 4.95
C VAL A 158 -3.64 -4.06 5.21
N THR A 159 -3.38 -3.73 6.47
CA THR A 159 -2.80 -2.45 6.89
C THR A 159 -1.65 -2.67 7.87
N GLU A 160 -0.66 -1.80 7.85
CA GLU A 160 0.54 -1.84 8.70
C GLU A 160 0.55 -0.66 9.66
N SER A 161 -0.44 -0.59 10.54
CA SER A 161 -0.72 0.56 11.40
C SER A 161 0.13 0.61 12.68
N GLY A 162 1.42 0.28 12.60
CA GLY A 162 2.33 0.17 13.73
C GLY A 162 2.40 1.43 14.61
N ARG A 163 2.48 2.63 13.99
CA ARG A 163 2.47 3.90 14.72
C ARG A 163 1.23 4.03 15.62
N ALA A 164 0.05 3.77 15.09
CA ALA A 164 -1.19 3.91 15.84
C ALA A 164 -1.28 2.94 17.03
N VAL A 165 -0.64 1.78 16.93
CA VAL A 165 -0.61 0.77 18.00
C VAL A 165 0.38 1.14 19.10
N VAL A 166 1.56 1.68 18.77
CA VAL A 166 2.66 1.82 19.73
C VAL A 166 3.01 3.26 20.13
N ALA A 167 2.49 4.28 19.44
CA ALA A 167 2.90 5.67 19.63
C ALA A 167 2.71 6.19 21.08
N THR A 168 1.69 5.69 21.77
CA THR A 168 1.37 6.09 23.14
C THR A 168 1.98 5.17 24.22
N SER A 169 2.77 4.16 23.81
CA SER A 169 3.34 3.17 24.74
C SER A 169 4.49 3.71 25.60
N SER A 170 5.14 4.79 25.16
CA SER A 170 6.24 5.41 25.89
C SER A 170 6.28 6.92 25.67
N MET A 171 6.87 7.63 26.64
CA MET A 171 7.04 9.09 26.64
C MET A 171 8.46 9.42 27.09
N LEU A 172 9.10 10.36 26.40
CA LEU A 172 10.37 10.94 26.81
C LEU A 172 10.11 12.28 27.51
N ILE A 173 10.56 12.39 28.76
CA ILE A 173 10.45 13.63 29.53
C ILE A 173 11.89 14.09 29.83
N PHE A 174 12.19 15.36 29.58
CA PHE A 174 13.48 15.97 29.87
C PHE A 174 13.33 17.43 30.31
N ASN A 175 14.27 17.92 31.09
CA ASN A 175 14.31 19.33 31.48
C ASN A 175 14.92 20.16 30.36
N VAL A 176 14.38 21.35 30.16
CA VAL A 176 14.89 22.38 29.24
C VAL A 176 15.61 23.46 30.04
#